data_53c873b4c85bdf0d6e4a79615be0ff6e
#
_entry.id   53c873b4c85bdf0d6e4a79615be0ff6e
#
_cell.length_a   1.000
_cell.length_b   1.000
_cell.length_c   1.000
_cell.angle_alpha   90.00
_cell.angle_beta   90.00
_cell.angle_gamma   90.00
#
_symmetry.space_group_name_H-M   'P 1'
#
loop_
_entity.id
_entity.type
_entity.pdbx_description
1 polymer ?
#
loop_
_entity_poly.entity_id
_entity_poly.type
_entity_poly.pdbx_seq_one_letter_code
_entity_poly.pdbx_strand_id
1 'polypeptide(L)'
;SVKDRIALAMLKAAIAQHKVNKDTLIIEPTSGNTGIGLAVVAASYGLKLVIVMPDSMSLERRNLLRAYGVSLELTQGSLGMKGAIKRAQELHLANENSFIPSQFDNQENKNIHYLTTGPEIYEDIDGKVDVLVAGVGTRGTISGTAKYLKEQNKDLKVIAVEPARSPFLSKGYTGAHKIQGIGSEFISNNLDIKLIDEIIDVDDTDAFKT
;
A
#
# COMPACT_ATOMS: atom_id res chain seq x y z
N SER A 1 6.52 7.90 5.73
CA SER A 1 5.66 7.83 4.54
C SER A 1 4.24 7.42 4.94
N VAL A 2 3.26 7.68 4.08
CA VAL A 2 1.87 7.25 4.35
C VAL A 2 1.75 5.72 4.56
N LYS A 3 2.70 4.94 4.05
CA LYS A 3 2.73 3.48 4.21
C LYS A 3 3.16 3.00 5.60
N ASP A 4 3.73 3.87 6.41
CA ASP A 4 4.11 3.53 7.79
C ASP A 4 2.87 3.24 8.64
N ARG A 5 1.75 3.96 8.37
CA ARG A 5 0.46 3.73 9.04
C ARG A 5 -0.07 2.33 8.78
N ILE A 6 -0.12 1.92 7.51
CA ILE A 6 -0.65 0.61 7.14
C ILE A 6 0.26 -0.53 7.61
N ALA A 7 1.57 -0.36 7.54
CA ALA A 7 2.53 -1.34 8.02
C ALA A 7 2.33 -1.61 9.52
N LEU A 8 2.23 -0.55 10.32
CA LEU A 8 1.98 -0.66 11.76
C LEU A 8 0.62 -1.31 12.05
N ALA A 9 -0.45 -0.88 11.36
CA ALA A 9 -1.79 -1.39 11.58
C ALA A 9 -1.91 -2.88 11.26
N MET A 10 -1.41 -3.30 10.09
CA MET A 10 -1.45 -4.70 9.65
C MET A 10 -0.69 -5.62 10.62
N LEU A 11 0.52 -5.23 11.06
CA LEU A 11 1.30 -6.05 11.97
C LEU A 11 0.73 -6.04 13.39
N LYS A 12 0.26 -4.90 13.92
CA LYS A 12 -0.40 -4.86 15.23
C LYS A 12 -1.65 -5.74 15.28
N ALA A 13 -2.47 -5.69 14.24
CA ALA A 13 -3.67 -6.54 14.15
C ALA A 13 -3.30 -8.03 14.07
N ALA A 14 -2.28 -8.38 13.30
CA ALA A 14 -1.81 -9.76 13.18
C ALA A 14 -1.24 -10.29 14.51
N ILE A 15 -0.51 -9.48 15.27
CA ILE A 15 -0.03 -9.81 16.62
C ILE A 15 -1.20 -9.99 17.58
N ALA A 16 -2.15 -9.06 17.60
CA ALA A 16 -3.33 -9.13 18.48
C ALA A 16 -4.21 -10.35 18.17
N GLN A 17 -4.25 -10.78 16.91
CA GLN A 17 -4.95 -12.00 16.46
C GLN A 17 -4.13 -13.29 16.64
N HIS A 18 -2.98 -13.24 17.28
CA HIS A 18 -2.03 -14.36 17.44
C HIS A 18 -1.57 -15.02 16.14
N LYS A 19 -1.67 -14.31 15.00
CA LYS A 19 -1.16 -14.77 13.69
C LYS A 19 0.34 -14.52 13.53
N VAL A 20 0.89 -13.57 14.28
CA VAL A 20 2.30 -13.19 14.25
C VAL A 20 2.85 -13.16 15.66
N ASN A 21 3.99 -13.81 15.85
CA ASN A 21 4.83 -13.76 17.04
C ASN A 21 6.32 -13.62 16.63
N LYS A 22 7.25 -13.66 17.60
CA LYS A 22 8.70 -13.48 17.35
C LYS A 22 9.30 -14.55 16.42
N ASP A 23 8.67 -15.72 16.34
CA ASP A 23 9.15 -16.83 15.52
C ASP A 23 8.53 -16.85 14.12
N THR A 24 7.45 -16.10 13.92
CA THR A 24 6.75 -16.03 12.65
C THR A 24 7.59 -15.30 11.60
N LEU A 25 7.75 -15.92 10.43
CA LEU A 25 8.37 -15.31 9.27
C LEU A 25 7.36 -14.44 8.51
N ILE A 26 7.52 -13.13 8.59
CA ILE A 26 6.69 -12.20 7.81
C ILE A 26 7.28 -12.09 6.41
N ILE A 27 6.44 -12.22 5.39
CA ILE A 27 6.84 -12.20 3.97
C ILE A 27 5.94 -11.20 3.25
N GLU A 28 6.51 -10.19 2.59
CA GLU A 28 5.71 -9.26 1.78
C GLU A 28 6.34 -9.03 0.40
N PRO A 29 5.58 -9.30 -0.69
CA PRO A 29 6.02 -8.96 -2.04
C PRO A 29 5.78 -7.47 -2.29
N THR A 30 6.84 -6.67 -2.21
CA THR A 30 6.73 -5.22 -2.43
C THR A 30 8.06 -4.61 -2.84
N SER A 31 8.01 -3.69 -3.77
CA SER A 31 9.15 -2.87 -4.17
C SER A 31 9.06 -1.43 -3.65
N GLY A 32 7.98 -1.09 -2.92
CA GLY A 32 7.65 0.28 -2.54
C GLY A 32 7.83 0.60 -1.05
N ASN A 33 7.24 1.71 -0.65
CA ASN A 33 7.33 2.25 0.71
C ASN A 33 6.68 1.34 1.77
N THR A 34 5.77 0.44 1.39
CA THR A 34 5.22 -0.55 2.32
C THR A 34 6.31 -1.46 2.88
N GLY A 35 7.27 -1.90 2.03
CA GLY A 35 8.41 -2.68 2.49
C GLY A 35 9.26 -1.94 3.53
N ILE A 36 9.48 -0.64 3.33
CA ILE A 36 10.22 0.21 4.27
C ILE A 36 9.43 0.35 5.58
N GLY A 37 8.12 0.64 5.51
CA GLY A 37 7.27 0.73 6.70
C GLY A 37 7.25 -0.58 7.51
N LEU A 38 7.10 -1.73 6.83
CA LEU A 38 7.16 -3.04 7.47
C LEU A 38 8.54 -3.30 8.10
N ALA A 39 9.62 -2.87 7.45
CA ALA A 39 10.98 -3.01 7.97
C ALA A 39 11.17 -2.25 9.29
N VAL A 40 10.72 -1.00 9.34
CA VAL A 40 10.76 -0.17 10.56
C VAL A 40 9.98 -0.82 11.70
N VAL A 41 8.76 -1.27 11.42
CA VAL A 41 7.91 -1.91 12.44
C VAL A 41 8.50 -3.24 12.88
N ALA A 42 8.94 -4.09 11.93
CA ALA A 42 9.55 -5.39 12.26
C ALA A 42 10.80 -5.23 13.13
N ALA A 43 11.69 -4.28 12.80
CA ALA A 43 12.86 -3.97 13.60
C ALA A 43 12.47 -3.53 15.02
N SER A 44 11.47 -2.65 15.16
CA SER A 44 10.99 -2.16 16.46
C SER A 44 10.40 -3.26 17.35
N TYR A 45 9.73 -4.25 16.76
CA TYR A 45 9.09 -5.34 17.48
C TYR A 45 9.95 -6.62 17.58
N GLY A 46 11.15 -6.63 16.98
CA GLY A 46 12.03 -7.79 16.93
C GLY A 46 11.43 -8.95 16.12
N LEU A 47 10.74 -8.65 15.02
CA LEU A 47 10.08 -9.62 14.14
C LEU A 47 10.98 -9.99 12.95
N LYS A 48 10.83 -11.22 12.46
CA LYS A 48 11.54 -11.71 11.26
C LYS A 48 10.79 -11.27 10.01
N LEU A 49 11.45 -10.53 9.11
CA LEU A 49 10.85 -10.03 7.88
C LEU A 49 11.69 -10.39 6.65
N VAL A 50 11.01 -10.90 5.64
CA VAL A 50 11.53 -11.09 4.28
C VAL A 50 10.73 -10.20 3.33
N ILE A 51 11.41 -9.34 2.60
CA ILE A 51 10.83 -8.59 1.48
C ILE A 51 11.22 -9.27 0.18
N VAL A 52 10.21 -9.59 -0.63
CA VAL A 52 10.40 -10.19 -1.96
C VAL A 52 10.22 -9.09 -3.01
N MET A 53 11.23 -8.89 -3.85
CA MET A 53 11.21 -7.85 -4.86
C MET A 53 12.02 -8.21 -6.11
N PRO A 54 11.71 -7.60 -7.28
CA PRO A 54 12.55 -7.76 -8.46
C PRO A 54 13.97 -7.23 -8.25
N ASP A 55 14.96 -7.89 -8.84
CA ASP A 55 16.37 -7.48 -8.79
C ASP A 55 16.68 -6.19 -9.58
N SER A 56 15.71 -5.68 -10.34
CA SER A 56 15.77 -4.37 -11.00
C SER A 56 15.59 -3.18 -10.04
N MET A 57 15.22 -3.41 -8.78
CA MET A 57 15.08 -2.34 -7.79
C MET A 57 16.43 -1.75 -7.39
N SER A 58 16.46 -0.44 -7.06
CA SER A 58 17.66 0.31 -6.78
C SER A 58 18.48 -0.26 -5.61
N LEU A 59 19.79 -0.15 -5.69
CA LEU A 59 20.70 -0.58 -4.62
C LEU A 59 20.46 0.17 -3.31
N GLU A 60 20.13 1.47 -3.38
CA GLU A 60 19.81 2.29 -2.20
C GLU A 60 18.65 1.71 -1.42
N ARG A 61 17.56 1.31 -2.10
CA ARG A 61 16.40 0.70 -1.47
C ARG A 61 16.74 -0.63 -0.81
N ARG A 62 17.53 -1.47 -1.50
CA ARG A 62 17.98 -2.76 -0.94
C ARG A 62 18.86 -2.54 0.29
N ASN A 63 19.77 -1.58 0.24
CA ASN A 63 20.67 -1.26 1.36
C ASN A 63 19.88 -0.68 2.55
N LEU A 64 18.88 0.19 2.30
CA LEU A 64 18.01 0.70 3.34
C LEU A 64 17.25 -0.42 4.07
N LEU A 65 16.68 -1.36 3.34
CA LEU A 65 15.97 -2.51 3.93
C LEU A 65 16.92 -3.40 4.74
N ARG A 66 18.12 -3.68 4.22
CA ARG A 66 19.14 -4.44 4.96
C ARG A 66 19.58 -3.74 6.24
N ALA A 67 19.69 -2.41 6.22
CA ALA A 67 20.03 -1.62 7.41
C ALA A 67 19.00 -1.76 8.55
N TYR A 68 17.73 -2.04 8.21
CA TYR A 68 16.69 -2.40 9.18
C TYR A 68 16.69 -3.89 9.57
N GLY A 69 17.64 -4.69 9.10
CA GLY A 69 17.73 -6.12 9.43
C GLY A 69 16.81 -7.02 8.58
N VAL A 70 16.26 -6.50 7.49
CA VAL A 70 15.36 -7.26 6.60
C VAL A 70 16.15 -8.22 5.71
N SER A 71 15.70 -9.46 5.61
CA SER A 71 16.13 -10.39 4.57
C SER A 71 15.49 -10.04 3.23
N LEU A 72 16.29 -10.04 2.16
CA LEU A 72 15.78 -9.77 0.81
C LEU A 72 15.80 -11.04 -0.03
N GLU A 73 14.67 -11.34 -0.61
CA GLU A 73 14.52 -12.36 -1.65
C GLU A 73 14.35 -11.66 -2.99
N LEU A 74 15.35 -11.78 -3.86
CA LEU A 74 15.36 -11.11 -5.16
C LEU A 74 14.84 -12.07 -6.25
N THR A 75 13.88 -11.60 -7.04
CA THR A 75 13.36 -12.32 -8.19
C THR A 75 13.87 -11.69 -9.48
N GLN A 76 13.82 -12.45 -10.57
CA GLN A 76 14.25 -11.97 -11.88
C GLN A 76 13.44 -10.72 -12.30
N GLY A 77 14.14 -9.63 -12.62
CA GLY A 77 13.53 -8.33 -12.93
C GLY A 77 12.52 -8.36 -14.09
N SER A 78 12.75 -9.21 -15.09
CA SER A 78 11.84 -9.40 -16.22
C SER A 78 10.46 -9.93 -15.84
N LEU A 79 10.32 -10.57 -14.67
CA LEU A 79 9.04 -11.08 -14.15
C LEU A 79 8.27 -9.99 -13.38
N GLY A 80 8.89 -8.85 -13.08
CA GLY A 80 8.27 -7.76 -12.36
C GLY A 80 7.66 -8.17 -11.01
N MET A 81 6.62 -7.45 -10.57
CA MET A 81 5.94 -7.75 -9.31
C MET A 81 5.19 -9.10 -9.33
N LYS A 82 4.76 -9.59 -10.50
CA LYS A 82 4.12 -10.91 -10.61
C LYS A 82 5.07 -12.02 -10.15
N GLY A 83 6.35 -11.93 -10.54
CA GLY A 83 7.39 -12.85 -10.09
C GLY A 83 7.61 -12.79 -8.57
N ALA A 84 7.65 -11.59 -8.01
CA ALA A 84 7.79 -11.39 -6.57
C ALA A 84 6.60 -11.95 -5.77
N ILE A 85 5.37 -11.74 -6.23
CA ILE A 85 4.15 -12.28 -5.61
C ILE A 85 4.18 -13.81 -5.62
N LYS A 86 4.49 -14.42 -6.77
CA LYS A 86 4.60 -15.88 -6.88
C LYS A 86 5.64 -16.43 -5.90
N ARG A 87 6.83 -15.81 -5.85
CA ARG A 87 7.90 -16.25 -4.96
C ARG A 87 7.54 -16.08 -3.48
N ALA A 88 6.85 -15.01 -3.11
CA ALA A 88 6.36 -14.83 -1.74
C ALA A 88 5.37 -15.94 -1.34
N GLN A 89 4.48 -16.36 -2.24
CA GLN A 89 3.56 -17.46 -2.01
C GLN A 89 4.31 -18.80 -1.85
N GLU A 90 5.33 -19.06 -2.68
CA GLU A 90 6.18 -20.26 -2.55
C GLU A 90 6.88 -20.30 -1.19
N LEU A 91 7.44 -19.18 -0.73
CA LEU A 91 8.07 -19.08 0.58
C LEU A 91 7.07 -19.31 1.72
N HIS A 92 5.86 -18.76 1.57
CA HIS A 92 4.80 -18.95 2.55
C HIS A 92 4.37 -20.42 2.66
N LEU A 93 4.18 -21.09 1.54
CA LEU A 93 3.82 -22.51 1.50
C LEU A 93 4.93 -23.43 2.05
N ALA A 94 6.18 -23.02 1.90
CA ALA A 94 7.33 -23.75 2.42
C ALA A 94 7.60 -23.52 3.93
N ASN A 95 6.91 -22.57 4.57
CA ASN A 95 7.11 -22.22 5.97
C ASN A 95 5.77 -22.16 6.71
N GLU A 96 5.47 -23.18 7.48
CA GLU A 96 4.20 -23.28 8.24
C GLU A 96 3.97 -22.11 9.17
N ASN A 97 5.03 -21.63 9.84
CA ASN A 97 4.94 -20.45 10.72
C ASN A 97 5.34 -19.17 9.95
N SER A 98 4.54 -18.80 8.96
CA SER A 98 4.74 -17.57 8.20
C SER A 98 3.43 -16.80 7.99
N PHE A 99 3.57 -15.50 7.71
CA PHE A 99 2.45 -14.58 7.52
C PHE A 99 2.73 -13.61 6.38
N ILE A 100 1.77 -13.43 5.48
CA ILE A 100 1.80 -12.40 4.43
C ILE A 100 0.84 -11.28 4.83
N PRO A 101 1.32 -10.05 5.09
CA PRO A 101 0.48 -8.89 5.40
C PRO A 101 -0.55 -8.56 4.32
N SER A 102 -0.18 -8.73 3.05
CA SER A 102 -1.11 -8.61 1.90
C SER A 102 -1.74 -7.22 1.79
N GLN A 103 -0.92 -6.18 1.58
CA GLN A 103 -1.34 -4.78 1.60
C GLN A 103 -2.56 -4.44 0.71
N PHE A 104 -2.83 -5.21 -0.33
CA PHE A 104 -3.94 -4.99 -1.25
C PHE A 104 -5.27 -5.57 -0.78
N ASP A 105 -5.23 -6.57 0.13
CA ASP A 105 -6.40 -7.31 0.59
C ASP A 105 -6.68 -7.11 2.08
N ASN A 106 -5.68 -6.71 2.85
CA ASN A 106 -5.78 -6.53 4.28
C ASN A 106 -6.64 -5.31 4.63
N GLN A 107 -7.75 -5.54 5.31
CA GLN A 107 -8.71 -4.50 5.68
C GLN A 107 -8.12 -3.47 6.66
N GLU A 108 -7.08 -3.81 7.41
CA GLU A 108 -6.39 -2.86 8.29
C GLU A 108 -5.74 -1.71 7.53
N ASN A 109 -5.41 -1.92 6.24
CA ASN A 109 -4.97 -0.84 5.36
C ASN A 109 -6.03 0.26 5.22
N LYS A 110 -7.27 -0.11 4.97
CA LYS A 110 -8.39 0.84 4.89
C LYS A 110 -8.78 1.39 6.26
N ASN A 111 -8.85 0.51 7.25
CA ASN A 111 -9.29 0.85 8.60
C ASN A 111 -8.40 1.91 9.26
N ILE A 112 -7.08 1.82 9.12
CA ILE A 112 -6.19 2.79 9.75
C ILE A 112 -6.36 4.20 9.15
N HIS A 113 -6.67 4.32 7.89
CA HIS A 113 -6.95 5.61 7.27
C HIS A 113 -8.30 6.19 7.71
N TYR A 114 -9.29 5.32 7.94
CA TYR A 114 -10.56 5.74 8.53
C TYR A 114 -10.38 6.23 9.98
N LEU A 115 -9.56 5.52 10.77
CA LEU A 115 -9.37 5.81 12.20
C LEU A 115 -8.40 6.97 12.46
N THR A 116 -7.53 7.31 11.53
CA THR A 116 -6.47 8.30 11.75
C THR A 116 -6.41 9.37 10.67
N THR A 117 -6.16 9.01 9.41
CA THR A 117 -5.95 9.98 8.32
C THR A 117 -7.19 10.84 8.07
N GLY A 118 -8.37 10.24 8.08
CA GLY A 118 -9.64 10.97 7.94
C GLY A 118 -9.86 11.99 9.05
N PRO A 119 -9.84 11.57 10.35
CA PRO A 119 -9.93 12.48 11.49
C PRO A 119 -8.87 13.59 11.48
N GLU A 120 -7.60 13.25 11.26
CA GLU A 120 -6.51 14.24 11.22
C GLU A 120 -6.75 15.32 10.16
N ILE A 121 -7.13 14.93 8.92
CA ILE A 121 -7.46 15.88 7.87
C ILE A 121 -8.63 16.77 8.31
N TYR A 122 -9.69 16.18 8.86
CA TYR A 122 -10.86 16.92 9.27
C TYR A 122 -10.55 17.95 10.36
N GLU A 123 -9.76 17.57 11.35
CA GLU A 123 -9.32 18.45 12.45
C GLU A 123 -8.39 19.54 11.95
N ASP A 124 -7.39 19.22 11.12
CA ASP A 124 -6.37 20.18 10.64
C ASP A 124 -6.96 21.31 9.77
N ILE A 125 -8.14 21.10 9.18
CA ILE A 125 -8.82 22.11 8.34
C ILE A 125 -10.14 22.60 8.95
N ASP A 126 -10.30 22.52 10.28
CA ASP A 126 -11.49 22.95 11.01
C ASP A 126 -12.81 22.40 10.44
N GLY A 127 -12.80 21.18 9.96
CA GLY A 127 -13.97 20.49 9.40
C GLY A 127 -14.41 20.98 8.01
N LYS A 128 -13.67 21.89 7.38
CA LYS A 128 -14.04 22.52 6.10
C LYS A 128 -13.41 21.77 4.92
N VAL A 129 -13.93 20.62 4.57
CA VAL A 129 -13.48 19.83 3.43
C VAL A 129 -14.61 19.65 2.42
N ASP A 130 -14.41 20.17 1.20
CA ASP A 130 -15.36 20.05 0.10
C ASP A 130 -14.96 19.01 -0.91
N VAL A 131 -13.64 18.79 -1.08
CA VAL A 131 -13.09 17.87 -2.06
C VAL A 131 -11.92 17.08 -1.47
N LEU A 132 -11.95 15.76 -1.61
CA LEU A 132 -10.82 14.87 -1.35
C LEU A 132 -10.23 14.38 -2.67
N VAL A 133 -8.97 14.69 -2.94
CA VAL A 133 -8.24 14.20 -4.11
C VAL A 133 -7.13 13.24 -3.65
N ALA A 134 -7.12 12.02 -4.19
CA ALA A 134 -6.11 11.04 -3.79
C ALA A 134 -5.65 10.14 -4.95
N GLY A 135 -4.34 9.92 -5.05
CA GLY A 135 -3.75 8.93 -5.95
C GLY A 135 -4.06 7.50 -5.51
N VAL A 136 -4.39 6.63 -6.46
CA VAL A 136 -4.84 5.27 -6.17
C VAL A 136 -3.75 4.22 -6.41
N GLY A 137 -3.18 3.73 -5.30
CA GLY A 137 -2.27 2.58 -5.27
C GLY A 137 -2.98 1.36 -4.67
N THR A 138 -2.78 1.08 -3.37
CA THR A 138 -3.48 0.01 -2.64
C THR A 138 -4.94 0.33 -2.33
N ARG A 139 -5.35 1.56 -2.59
CA ARG A 139 -6.72 2.09 -2.45
C ARG A 139 -7.24 2.23 -1.01
N GLY A 140 -6.45 1.81 -0.02
CA GLY A 140 -6.82 1.95 1.39
C GLY A 140 -6.95 3.41 1.84
N THR A 141 -6.02 4.27 1.41
CA THR A 141 -6.03 5.70 1.77
C THR A 141 -7.30 6.39 1.33
N ILE A 142 -7.63 6.30 0.03
CA ILE A 142 -8.83 6.97 -0.50
C ILE A 142 -10.10 6.41 0.13
N SER A 143 -10.22 5.08 0.23
CA SER A 143 -11.44 4.44 0.76
C SER A 143 -11.64 4.72 2.25
N GLY A 144 -10.58 4.60 3.06
CA GLY A 144 -10.67 4.85 4.50
C GLY A 144 -10.93 6.32 4.82
N THR A 145 -10.16 7.22 4.20
CA THR A 145 -10.31 8.66 4.41
C THR A 145 -11.65 9.17 3.89
N ALA A 146 -12.05 8.78 2.67
CA ALA A 146 -13.34 9.19 2.09
C ALA A 146 -14.52 8.72 2.94
N LYS A 147 -14.46 7.48 3.46
CA LYS A 147 -15.51 6.97 4.33
C LYS A 147 -15.72 7.87 5.54
N TYR A 148 -14.63 8.20 6.26
CA TYR A 148 -14.72 9.07 7.43
C TYR A 148 -15.23 10.46 7.06
N LEU A 149 -14.65 11.09 6.03
CA LEU A 149 -15.01 12.46 5.66
C LEU A 149 -16.44 12.58 5.11
N LYS A 150 -16.94 11.59 4.36
CA LYS A 150 -18.36 11.57 3.91
C LYS A 150 -19.36 11.35 5.06
N GLU A 151 -18.94 10.74 6.17
CA GLU A 151 -19.76 10.68 7.40
C GLU A 151 -19.89 12.06 8.07
N GLN A 152 -18.88 12.93 7.93
CA GLN A 152 -18.91 14.30 8.46
C GLN A 152 -19.56 15.29 7.48
N ASN A 153 -19.30 15.15 6.18
CA ASN A 153 -19.87 15.98 5.11
C ASN A 153 -20.37 15.11 3.96
N LYS A 154 -21.69 14.97 3.83
CA LYS A 154 -22.32 14.13 2.78
C LYS A 154 -22.12 14.67 1.38
N ASP A 155 -21.87 15.97 1.24
CA ASP A 155 -21.64 16.66 -0.04
C ASP A 155 -20.17 16.62 -0.48
N LEU A 156 -19.29 16.00 0.32
CA LEU A 156 -17.87 15.84 -0.02
C LEU A 156 -17.72 15.16 -1.38
N LYS A 157 -16.99 15.80 -2.29
CA LYS A 157 -16.60 15.21 -3.57
C LYS A 157 -15.27 14.44 -3.42
N VAL A 158 -15.24 13.19 -3.85
CA VAL A 158 -14.06 12.31 -3.80
C VAL A 158 -13.55 12.04 -5.20
N ILE A 159 -12.31 12.45 -5.46
CA ILE A 159 -11.66 12.31 -6.76
C ILE A 159 -10.48 11.34 -6.63
N ALA A 160 -10.54 10.25 -7.38
CA ALA A 160 -9.45 9.29 -7.51
C ALA A 160 -8.52 9.71 -8.66
N VAL A 161 -7.21 9.66 -8.43
CA VAL A 161 -6.22 9.96 -9.47
C VAL A 161 -5.47 8.70 -9.85
N GLU A 162 -5.42 8.40 -11.14
CA GLU A 162 -4.64 7.27 -11.69
C GLU A 162 -3.73 7.73 -12.85
N PRO A 163 -2.68 6.95 -13.21
CA PRO A 163 -1.83 7.32 -14.33
C PRO A 163 -2.56 7.16 -15.67
N ALA A 164 -2.47 8.16 -16.55
CA ALA A 164 -3.11 8.12 -17.88
C ALA A 164 -2.63 6.95 -18.76
N ARG A 165 -1.41 6.44 -18.51
CA ARG A 165 -0.88 5.26 -19.19
C ARG A 165 -1.30 3.93 -18.60
N SER A 166 -1.88 3.95 -17.37
CA SER A 166 -2.36 2.76 -16.66
C SER A 166 -3.70 3.05 -15.98
N PRO A 167 -4.74 3.48 -16.73
CA PRO A 167 -6.04 3.90 -16.22
C PRO A 167 -6.92 2.68 -15.94
N PHE A 168 -6.51 1.87 -14.98
CA PHE A 168 -7.17 0.59 -14.69
C PHE A 168 -8.58 0.76 -14.15
N LEU A 169 -8.80 1.77 -13.29
CA LEU A 169 -10.12 1.98 -12.69
C LEU A 169 -11.12 2.56 -13.69
N SER A 170 -10.70 3.53 -14.49
CA SER A 170 -11.60 4.21 -15.43
C SER A 170 -11.75 3.49 -16.77
N LYS A 171 -10.70 2.82 -17.26
CA LYS A 171 -10.64 2.27 -18.63
C LYS A 171 -10.34 0.77 -18.70
N GLY A 172 -10.01 0.12 -17.56
CA GLY A 172 -9.83 -1.35 -17.47
C GLY A 172 -8.52 -1.90 -18.05
N TYR A 173 -7.55 -1.06 -18.40
CA TYR A 173 -6.24 -1.54 -18.90
C TYR A 173 -5.08 -0.97 -18.08
N THR A 174 -3.93 -1.64 -18.17
CA THR A 174 -2.69 -1.27 -17.48
C THR A 174 -1.56 -1.04 -18.47
N GLY A 175 -0.60 -0.21 -18.10
CA GLY A 175 0.57 0.09 -18.91
C GLY A 175 1.72 0.65 -18.08
N ALA A 176 2.91 0.72 -18.68
CA ALA A 176 4.08 1.29 -18.04
C ALA A 176 3.94 2.80 -17.87
N HIS A 177 4.16 3.31 -16.67
CA HIS A 177 4.14 4.73 -16.31
C HIS A 177 5.25 5.06 -15.31
N LYS A 178 5.53 6.34 -15.10
CA LYS A 178 6.61 6.83 -14.22
C LYS A 178 6.12 7.36 -12.87
N ILE A 179 4.82 7.43 -12.61
CA ILE A 179 4.24 7.94 -11.37
C ILE A 179 4.30 6.86 -10.31
N GLN A 180 5.32 6.89 -9.45
CA GLN A 180 5.55 5.84 -8.45
C GLN A 180 4.48 5.84 -7.35
N GLY A 181 4.06 4.65 -6.93
CA GLY A 181 3.18 4.43 -5.77
C GLY A 181 1.68 4.42 -6.08
N ILE A 182 1.28 4.70 -7.31
CA ILE A 182 -0.10 4.58 -7.79
C ILE A 182 -0.17 3.70 -9.04
N GLY A 183 -1.36 3.45 -9.57
CA GLY A 183 -1.55 2.68 -10.82
C GLY A 183 -1.35 1.18 -10.66
N SER A 184 -1.90 0.56 -9.59
CA SER A 184 -1.82 -0.89 -9.41
C SER A 184 -2.60 -1.65 -10.50
N GLU A 185 -2.00 -2.74 -10.98
CA GLU A 185 -2.48 -3.54 -12.12
C GLU A 185 -3.64 -4.50 -11.79
N PHE A 186 -4.19 -4.46 -10.59
CA PHE A 186 -5.23 -5.39 -10.15
C PHE A 186 -6.21 -4.73 -9.19
N ILE A 187 -7.40 -5.33 -9.09
CA ILE A 187 -8.42 -4.90 -8.13
C ILE A 187 -7.93 -5.23 -6.72
N SER A 188 -8.03 -4.25 -5.84
CA SER A 188 -7.72 -4.40 -4.41
C SER A 188 -9.02 -4.49 -3.62
N ASN A 189 -9.10 -5.42 -2.66
CA ASN A 189 -10.22 -5.56 -1.75
C ASN A 189 -10.39 -4.35 -0.79
N ASN A 190 -9.41 -3.45 -0.77
CA ASN A 190 -9.49 -2.19 -0.03
C ASN A 190 -10.27 -1.10 -0.75
N LEU A 191 -10.60 -1.28 -2.04
CA LEU A 191 -11.36 -0.29 -2.80
C LEU A 191 -12.84 -0.32 -2.43
N ASP A 192 -13.36 0.84 -2.06
CA ASP A 192 -14.80 1.10 -2.03
C ASP A 192 -15.15 2.09 -3.15
N ILE A 193 -15.45 1.55 -4.32
CA ILE A 193 -15.73 2.35 -5.53
C ILE A 193 -16.95 3.27 -5.36
N LYS A 194 -17.87 2.92 -4.47
CA LYS A 194 -19.09 3.70 -4.22
C LYS A 194 -18.81 5.04 -3.55
N LEU A 195 -17.64 5.19 -2.92
CA LEU A 195 -17.22 6.45 -2.29
C LEU A 195 -16.58 7.43 -3.28
N ILE A 196 -16.23 6.98 -4.49
CA ILE A 196 -15.55 7.77 -5.50
C ILE A 196 -16.59 8.41 -6.43
N ASP A 197 -16.52 9.74 -6.52
CA ASP A 197 -17.43 10.52 -7.36
C ASP A 197 -16.86 10.78 -8.75
N GLU A 198 -15.51 10.84 -8.87
CA GLU A 198 -14.83 11.09 -10.14
C GLU A 198 -13.48 10.37 -10.19
N ILE A 199 -13.04 9.97 -11.37
CA ILE A 199 -11.71 9.42 -11.62
C ILE A 199 -11.03 10.28 -12.67
N ILE A 200 -9.84 10.79 -12.35
CA ILE A 200 -9.01 11.60 -13.23
C ILE A 200 -7.74 10.85 -13.56
N ASP A 201 -7.42 10.75 -14.83
CA ASP A 201 -6.14 10.22 -15.30
C ASP A 201 -5.14 11.35 -15.56
N VAL A 202 -3.91 11.19 -15.06
CA VAL A 202 -2.83 12.19 -15.14
C VAL A 202 -1.65 11.62 -15.95
N ASP A 203 -1.17 12.37 -16.95
CA ASP A 203 0.02 11.97 -17.71
C ASP A 203 1.30 12.13 -16.89
N ASP A 204 2.29 11.27 -17.17
CA ASP A 204 3.62 11.34 -16.53
C ASP A 204 4.23 12.73 -16.61
N THR A 205 4.11 13.39 -17.78
CA THR A 205 4.69 14.70 -18.03
C THR A 205 4.06 15.80 -17.17
N ASP A 206 2.76 15.74 -16.97
CA ASP A 206 2.05 16.73 -16.17
C ASP A 206 2.32 16.52 -14.68
N ALA A 207 2.38 15.27 -14.23
CA ALA A 207 2.75 14.93 -12.84
C ALA A 207 4.18 15.38 -12.47
N PHE A 208 5.10 15.54 -13.43
CA PHE A 208 6.46 16.02 -13.18
C PHE A 208 6.63 17.53 -13.35
N LYS A 209 5.66 18.23 -13.93
CA LYS A 209 5.70 19.71 -14.07
C LYS A 209 5.14 20.45 -12.86
N THR A 210 4.35 19.76 -12.02
CA THR A 210 3.75 20.28 -10.82
C THR A 210 4.70 20.18 -9.65
#